data_1b1d4540a3cc4fd589460703ab975c1e
#
_entry.id   1b1d4540a3cc4fd589460703ab975c1e
#
_cell.length_a   1.000
_cell.length_b   1.000
_cell.length_c   1.000
_cell.angle_alpha   90.00
_cell.angle_beta   90.00
_cell.angle_gamma   90.00
#
_symmetry.space_group_name_H-M   'P 1'
#
loop_
_entity.id
_entity.type
_entity.pdbx_description
1 polymer ?
#
loop_
_entity_poly.entity_id
_entity_poly.type
_entity_poly.pdbx_seq_one_letter_code
_entity_poly.pdbx_strand_id
1 'polypeptide(L)' 'MKKHVAHDNIVKELDIMISRINGLEASSTDEYQRSMSSVLKTLAQGELNMFQELEHMKKALDLLTLELFKIKNKTGA' A
#
# COMPACT_ATOMS: atom_id res chain seq x y z
N MET A 1 -1.44 -14.97 -9.14
CA MET A 1 -0.96 -14.11 -10.21
C MET A 1 -1.80 -12.89 -10.42
N LYS A 2 -3.09 -13.07 -10.67
CA LYS A 2 -3.99 -11.93 -10.89
C LYS A 2 -4.06 -10.99 -9.68
N LYS A 3 -3.97 -11.54 -8.47
CA LYS A 3 -3.97 -10.73 -7.23
C LYS A 3 -2.76 -9.83 -7.14
N HIS A 4 -1.59 -10.33 -7.56
CA HIS A 4 -0.36 -9.53 -7.57
C HIS A 4 -0.47 -8.37 -8.54
N VAL A 5 -0.98 -8.63 -9.75
CA VAL A 5 -1.16 -7.60 -10.76
C VAL A 5 -2.13 -6.54 -10.28
N ALA A 6 -3.24 -6.96 -9.67
CA ALA A 6 -4.24 -6.02 -9.14
C ALA A 6 -3.65 -5.16 -8.02
N HIS A 7 -2.89 -5.79 -7.11
CA HIS A 7 -2.25 -5.07 -6.00
C HIS A 7 -1.25 -4.04 -6.52
N ASP A 8 -0.41 -4.44 -7.46
CA ASP A 8 0.57 -3.54 -8.07
C ASP A 8 -0.10 -2.39 -8.80
N ASN A 9 -1.23 -2.65 -9.45
CA ASN A 9 -1.98 -1.61 -10.14
C ASN A 9 -2.56 -0.59 -9.16
N ILE A 10 -3.06 -1.04 -8.02
CA ILE A 10 -3.61 -0.15 -7.00
C ILE A 10 -2.51 0.74 -6.43
N VAL A 11 -1.36 0.17 -6.10
CA VAL A 11 -0.21 0.94 -5.58
C VAL A 11 0.23 1.98 -6.61
N LYS A 12 0.31 1.57 -7.88
CA LYS A 12 0.69 2.46 -8.96
C LYS A 12 -0.30 3.60 -9.13
N GLU A 13 -1.60 3.30 -9.06
CA GLU A 13 -2.63 4.32 -9.16
C GLU A 13 -2.60 5.29 -8.00
N LEU A 14 -2.32 4.80 -6.79
CA LEU A 14 -2.17 5.66 -5.63
C LEU A 14 -0.97 6.59 -5.77
N ASP A 15 0.14 6.08 -6.30
CA ASP A 15 1.33 6.91 -6.56
C ASP A 15 1.02 8.01 -7.56
N ILE A 16 0.30 7.68 -8.63
CA ILE A 16 -0.11 8.65 -9.65
C ILE A 16 -1.03 9.70 -9.02
N MET A 17 -1.97 9.25 -8.20
CA MET A 17 -2.89 10.14 -7.53
C MET A 17 -2.16 11.12 -6.61
N ILE A 18 -1.21 10.61 -5.82
CA ILE A 18 -0.41 11.45 -4.93
C ILE A 18 0.38 12.48 -5.73
N SER A 19 0.95 12.08 -6.87
CA SER A 19 1.68 13.00 -7.74
C SER A 19 0.77 14.11 -8.27
N ARG A 20 -0.44 13.76 -8.66
CA ARG A 20 -1.42 14.74 -9.15
C ARG A 20 -1.84 15.69 -8.04
N ILE A 21 -2.06 15.19 -6.85
CA ILE A 21 -2.43 16.00 -5.69
C ILE A 21 -1.29 16.96 -5.35
N ASN A 22 -0.05 16.50 -5.40
CA ASN A 22 1.12 17.35 -5.18
C ASN A 22 1.17 18.49 -6.21
N GLY A 23 0.87 18.20 -7.48
CA GLY A 23 0.81 19.20 -8.52
C GLY A 23 -0.28 20.23 -8.27
N LEU A 24 -1.46 19.77 -7.86
CA LEU A 24 -2.57 20.66 -7.52
C LEU A 24 -2.24 21.54 -6.32
N GLU A 25 -1.62 20.98 -5.32
CA GLU A 25 -1.21 21.74 -4.14
C GLU A 25 -0.22 22.83 -4.50
N ALA A 26 0.76 22.50 -5.34
CA ALA A 26 1.80 23.43 -5.75
C ALA A 26 1.25 24.58 -6.59
N SER A 27 0.24 24.32 -7.43
CA SER A 27 -0.35 25.32 -8.31
C SER A 27 -1.50 26.08 -7.69
N SER A 28 -1.90 25.71 -6.50
CA SER A 28 -3.06 26.26 -5.81
C SER A 28 -2.71 27.63 -5.21
N THR A 29 -3.57 28.63 -5.45
CA THR A 29 -3.41 29.94 -4.84
C THR A 29 -4.45 30.19 -3.75
N ASP A 30 -5.47 29.35 -3.70
CA ASP A 30 -6.56 29.44 -2.72
C ASP A 30 -6.24 28.56 -1.52
N GLU A 31 -6.38 29.15 -0.34
CA GLU A 31 -6.11 28.44 0.91
C GLU A 31 -7.02 27.23 1.10
N TYR A 32 -8.28 27.35 0.70
CA TYR A 32 -9.23 26.24 0.78
C TYR A 32 -8.76 25.07 -0.09
N GLN A 33 -8.35 25.37 -1.32
CA GLN A 33 -7.86 24.35 -2.24
C GLN A 33 -6.60 23.67 -1.73
N ARG A 34 -5.71 24.45 -1.13
CA ARG A 34 -4.49 23.90 -0.52
C ARG A 34 -4.82 22.96 0.63
N SER A 35 -5.72 23.37 1.50
CA SER A 35 -6.15 22.55 2.62
C SER A 35 -6.78 21.26 2.14
N MET A 36 -7.64 21.35 1.13
CA MET A 36 -8.30 20.18 0.56
C MET A 36 -7.29 19.23 -0.07
N SER A 37 -6.34 19.75 -0.82
CA SER A 37 -5.28 18.96 -1.44
C SER A 37 -4.43 18.27 -0.38
N SER A 38 -4.14 18.95 0.71
CA SER A 38 -3.35 18.39 1.81
C SER A 38 -4.10 17.23 2.47
N VAL A 39 -5.39 17.37 2.68
CA VAL A 39 -6.21 16.31 3.26
C VAL A 39 -6.25 15.10 2.34
N LEU A 40 -6.49 15.32 1.05
CA LEU A 40 -6.53 14.24 0.07
C LEU A 40 -5.19 13.52 -0.02
N LYS A 41 -4.10 14.26 0.03
CA LYS A 41 -2.75 13.70 0.03
C LYS A 41 -2.53 12.80 1.23
N THR A 42 -2.93 13.26 2.41
CA THR A 42 -2.80 12.49 3.64
C THR A 42 -3.59 11.19 3.57
N LEU A 43 -4.82 11.25 3.04
CA LEU A 43 -5.64 10.06 2.87
C LEU A 43 -5.03 9.07 1.89
N ALA A 44 -4.56 9.56 0.74
CA ALA A 44 -3.96 8.71 -0.28
C ALA A 44 -2.67 8.08 0.23
N GLN A 45 -1.85 8.84 0.94
CA GLN A 45 -0.62 8.34 1.52
C GLN A 45 -0.89 7.28 2.58
N GLY A 46 -1.90 7.51 3.41
CA GLY A 46 -2.31 6.54 4.42
C GLY A 46 -2.78 5.24 3.80
N GLU A 47 -3.54 5.32 2.71
CA GLU A 47 -4.01 4.14 2.00
C GLU A 47 -2.85 3.36 1.39
N LEU A 48 -1.89 4.07 0.80
CA LEU A 48 -0.69 3.44 0.26
C LEU A 48 0.09 2.71 1.35
N ASN A 49 0.25 3.36 2.50
CA ASN A 49 0.93 2.75 3.64
C ASN A 49 0.21 1.49 4.12
N MET A 50 -1.11 1.50 4.14
CA MET A 50 -1.91 0.33 4.50
C MET A 50 -1.66 -0.84 3.56
N PHE A 51 -1.60 -0.57 2.27
CA PHE A 51 -1.33 -1.63 1.29
C PHE A 51 0.05 -2.23 1.49
N GLN A 52 1.03 -1.40 1.78
CA GLN A 52 2.39 -1.87 2.04
C GLN A 52 2.45 -2.71 3.31
N GLU A 53 1.74 -2.31 4.34
CA GLU A 53 1.64 -3.08 5.59
C GLU A 53 0.99 -4.44 5.36
N LEU A 54 -0.10 -4.47 4.61
CA LEU A 54 -0.76 -5.73 4.27
C LEU A 54 0.16 -6.67 3.52
N GLU A 55 0.98 -6.14 2.63
CA GLU A 55 1.94 -6.95 1.89
C GLU A 55 3.01 -7.52 2.82
N HIS A 56 3.49 -6.73 3.76
CA HIS A 56 4.44 -7.20 4.76
C HIS A 56 3.84 -8.31 5.62
N MET A 57 2.60 -8.12 6.05
CA MET A 57 1.90 -9.13 6.84
C MET A 57 1.72 -10.43 6.07
N LYS A 58 1.40 -10.32 4.78
CA LYS A 58 1.26 -11.49 3.93
C LYS A 58 2.56 -12.27 3.84
N LYS A 59 3.67 -11.57 3.65
CA LYS A 59 4.99 -12.21 3.59
C LYS A 59 5.34 -12.90 4.90
N ALA A 60 5.02 -12.25 6.02
CA ALA A 60 5.26 -12.83 7.34
C ALA A 60 4.44 -14.11 7.54
N LEU A 61 3.17 -14.09 7.10
CA LEU A 61 2.32 -15.27 7.18
C LEU A 61 2.84 -16.40 6.31
N ASP A 62 3.32 -16.08 5.13
CA ASP A 62 3.90 -17.07 4.22
C ASP A 62 5.12 -17.73 4.84
N LEU A 63 6.00 -16.95 5.46
CA LEU A 63 7.17 -17.47 6.15
C LEU A 63 6.79 -18.35 7.33
N LEU A 64 5.80 -17.92 8.12
CA LEU A 64 5.33 -18.70 9.25
C LEU A 64 4.75 -20.02 8.79
N THR A 65 3.99 -20.02 7.71
CA THR A 65 3.41 -21.22 7.13
C THR A 65 4.51 -22.21 6.72
N LEU A 66 5.57 -21.70 6.08
CA LEU A 66 6.70 -22.53 5.68
C LEU A 66 7.39 -23.14 6.89
N GLU A 67 7.58 -22.36 7.95
CA GLU A 67 8.22 -22.86 9.17
C GLU A 67 7.39 -23.96 9.81
N LEU A 68 6.08 -23.77 9.90
CA LEU A 68 5.19 -24.79 10.43
C LEU A 68 5.22 -26.05 9.60
N PHE A 69 5.29 -25.91 8.29
CA PHE A 69 5.36 -27.04 7.39
C PHE A 69 6.65 -27.84 7.60
N LYS A 70 7.76 -27.16 7.77
CA LYS A 70 9.06 -27.78 8.04
C LYS A 70 9.02 -28.55 9.35
N ILE A 71 8.47 -27.97 10.40
CA ILE A 71 8.36 -28.61 11.70
C ILE A 71 7.50 -29.87 11.59
N LYS A 72 6.37 -29.76 10.92
CA LYS A 72 5.46 -30.88 10.72
C LYS A 72 6.15 -32.04 9.99
N ASN A 73 6.89 -31.73 8.94
CA ASN A 73 7.60 -32.76 8.18
C ASN A 73 8.70 -33.44 9.00
N LYS A 74 9.35 -32.68 9.87
CA LYS A 74 10.42 -33.21 10.72
C LYS A 74 9.88 -34.15 11.79
N THR A 75 8.74 -33.82 12.39
CA THR A 75 8.21 -34.56 13.52
C THR A 75 7.17 -35.58 13.13
N GLY A 76 6.46 -35.33 12.05
CA GLY A 76 5.36 -36.18 11.62
C GLY A 76 5.72 -37.25 10.64
N ALA A 77 6.96 -37.30 10.22
CA ALA A 77 7.41 -38.32 9.27
C ALA A 77 7.44 -39.67 9.93
#